data_df4fa17329f7057c9b9773821e195a40
#
_entry.id   df4fa17329f7057c9b9773821e195a40
#
_cell.length_a   1.000
_cell.length_b   1.000
_cell.length_c   1.000
_cell.angle_alpha   90.00
_cell.angle_beta   90.00
_cell.angle_gamma   90.00
#
_symmetry.space_group_name_H-M   'P 1'
#
loop_
_entity.id
_entity.type
_entity.pdbx_description
1 polymer ?
#
loop_
_entity_poly.entity_id
_entity_poly.type
_entity_poly.pdbx_seq_one_letter_code
_entity_poly.pdbx_strand_id
1 'polypeptide(L)'
;MISAATGAMALLMVTLVKEHGLQYLFAATVLTGVLQIIAGWVRLGELMRFVSRSVVTGFVNALAILIFMAQLPELTNVTWEVYAMTAAGLGIIYGLPRLTTAVPSPLITIVVLTLVAIALDLDIRTVGDMGELPDSLPQFFVPDVPMTWVTFTIIFPYSATLMVVGLLESLM
;
A
#
# COMPACT_ATOMS: atom_id res chain seq x y z
N MET A 1 -7.48 -12.62 11.93
CA MET A 1 -6.94 -11.29 11.56
C MET A 1 -6.13 -11.47 10.29
N ILE A 2 -6.40 -10.67 9.27
CA ILE A 2 -5.60 -10.65 8.04
C ILE A 2 -4.77 -9.38 8.10
N SER A 3 -3.45 -9.52 8.16
CA SER A 3 -2.52 -8.41 8.06
C SER A 3 -1.85 -8.47 6.69
N ALA A 4 -1.95 -7.42 5.91
CA ALA A 4 -1.36 -7.32 4.58
C ALA A 4 -0.70 -5.94 4.42
N ALA A 5 0.27 -5.86 3.54
CA ALA A 5 0.85 -4.57 3.16
C ALA A 5 -0.24 -3.72 2.49
N THR A 6 -0.47 -2.54 3.02
CA THR A 6 -1.47 -1.61 2.51
C THR A 6 -0.81 -0.50 1.70
N GLY A 7 -1.62 0.25 0.94
CA GLY A 7 -1.15 1.42 0.20
C GLY A 7 -0.50 2.47 1.11
N ALA A 8 -0.94 2.57 2.37
CA ALA A 8 -0.33 3.47 3.36
C ALA A 8 1.11 3.08 3.68
N MET A 9 1.35 1.79 3.91
CA MET A 9 2.71 1.27 4.14
C MET A 9 3.58 1.44 2.90
N ALA A 10 3.03 1.20 1.70
CA ALA A 10 3.75 1.36 0.45
C ALA A 10 4.27 2.80 0.27
N LEU A 11 3.46 3.81 0.57
CA LEU A 11 3.88 5.22 0.47
C LEU A 11 5.08 5.55 1.37
N LEU A 12 5.11 5.00 2.58
CA LEU A 12 6.24 5.18 3.51
C LEU A 12 7.51 4.50 2.99
N MET A 13 7.37 3.35 2.33
CA MET A 13 8.49 2.59 1.81
C MET A 13 9.13 3.20 0.56
N VAL A 14 8.36 3.91 -0.27
CA VAL A 14 8.86 4.54 -1.51
C VAL A 14 10.05 5.44 -1.24
N THR A 15 9.99 6.27 -0.20
CA THR A 15 11.09 7.18 0.15
C THR A 15 12.35 6.41 0.53
N LEU A 16 12.21 5.40 1.40
CA LEU A 16 13.33 4.56 1.82
C LEU A 16 14.01 3.86 0.62
N VAL A 17 13.20 3.31 -0.29
CA VAL A 17 13.72 2.62 -1.49
C VAL A 17 14.42 3.59 -2.43
N LYS A 18 13.89 4.79 -2.63
CA LYS A 18 14.49 5.81 -3.50
C LYS A 18 15.84 6.30 -2.98
N GLU A 19 15.98 6.45 -1.66
CA GLU A 19 17.19 7.01 -1.04
C GLU A 19 18.26 5.94 -0.75
N HIS A 20 17.86 4.74 -0.37
CA HIS A 20 18.78 3.72 0.14
C HIS A 20 18.70 2.37 -0.59
N GLY A 21 17.73 2.20 -1.47
CA GLY A 21 17.56 0.98 -2.27
C GLY A 21 16.75 -0.12 -1.59
N LEU A 22 16.52 -1.19 -2.36
CA LEU A 22 15.61 -2.28 -1.99
C LEU A 22 16.09 -3.10 -0.78
N GLN A 23 17.41 -3.24 -0.61
CA GLN A 23 17.99 -4.01 0.50
C GLN A 23 17.66 -3.39 1.87
N TYR A 24 17.64 -2.06 1.94
CA TYR A 24 17.21 -1.33 3.16
C TYR A 24 15.73 -1.52 3.46
N LEU A 25 14.88 -1.64 2.44
CA LEU A 25 13.48 -1.98 2.61
C LEU A 25 13.30 -3.35 3.26
N PHE A 26 14.03 -4.35 2.78
CA PHE A 26 13.96 -5.69 3.37
C PHE A 26 14.46 -5.71 4.82
N ALA A 27 15.57 -5.01 5.10
CA ALA A 27 16.06 -4.86 6.47
C ALA A 27 15.05 -4.14 7.39
N ALA A 28 14.42 -3.06 6.89
CA ALA A 28 13.37 -2.36 7.62
C ALA A 28 12.16 -3.24 7.87
N THR A 29 11.77 -4.09 6.92
CA THR A 29 10.66 -5.04 7.08
C THR A 29 10.95 -6.08 8.16
N VAL A 30 12.16 -6.64 8.17
CA VAL A 30 12.60 -7.58 9.24
C VAL A 30 12.55 -6.89 10.60
N LEU A 31 13.11 -5.68 10.71
CA LEU A 31 13.08 -4.91 11.96
C LEU A 31 11.65 -4.58 12.39
N THR A 32 10.76 -4.22 11.44
CA THR A 32 9.34 -4.00 11.71
C THR A 32 8.69 -5.23 12.32
N GLY A 33 8.96 -6.42 11.76
CA GLY A 33 8.45 -7.69 12.31
C GLY A 33 8.92 -7.94 13.75
N VAL A 34 10.22 -7.70 14.03
CA VAL A 34 10.76 -7.81 15.38
C VAL A 34 10.07 -6.83 16.33
N LEU A 35 9.91 -5.58 15.92
CA LEU A 35 9.24 -4.56 16.72
C LEU A 35 7.76 -4.92 16.98
N GLN A 36 7.07 -5.50 16.00
CA GLN A 36 5.68 -5.97 16.15
C GLN A 36 5.58 -7.15 17.13
N ILE A 37 6.53 -8.08 17.13
CA ILE A 37 6.60 -9.18 18.11
C ILE A 37 6.78 -8.61 19.51
N ILE A 38 7.71 -7.67 19.70
CA ILE A 38 7.96 -7.00 20.98
C ILE A 38 6.69 -6.25 21.42
N ALA A 39 6.06 -5.49 20.53
CA ALA A 39 4.83 -4.78 20.78
C ALA A 39 3.68 -5.72 21.22
N GLY A 40 3.58 -6.89 20.59
CA GLY A 40 2.64 -7.93 20.96
C GLY A 40 2.92 -8.52 22.35
N TRP A 41 4.20 -8.77 22.67
CA TRP A 41 4.60 -9.29 23.97
C TRP A 41 4.33 -8.28 25.11
N VAL A 42 4.59 -6.99 24.89
CA VAL A 42 4.28 -5.89 25.82
C VAL A 42 2.79 -5.54 25.83
N ARG A 43 1.98 -6.21 24.97
CA ARG A 43 0.52 -6.00 24.83
C ARG A 43 0.15 -4.56 24.43
N LEU A 44 0.96 -3.93 23.59
CA LEU A 44 0.66 -2.59 23.09
C LEU A 44 -0.69 -2.49 22.38
N GLY A 45 -1.21 -3.60 21.85
CA GLY A 45 -2.56 -3.68 21.30
C GLY A 45 -3.66 -3.28 22.29
N GLU A 46 -3.45 -3.48 23.60
CA GLU A 46 -4.40 -3.05 24.64
C GLU A 46 -4.50 -1.52 24.72
N LEU A 47 -3.44 -0.78 24.36
CA LEU A 47 -3.45 0.68 24.33
C LEU A 47 -4.37 1.24 23.24
N MET A 48 -4.68 0.44 22.21
CA MET A 48 -5.63 0.82 21.16
C MET A 48 -7.04 1.05 21.68
N ARG A 49 -7.38 0.48 22.85
CA ARG A 49 -8.66 0.76 23.52
C ARG A 49 -8.83 2.23 23.94
N PHE A 50 -7.73 2.95 24.07
CA PHE A 50 -7.71 4.37 24.41
C PHE A 50 -7.70 5.29 23.19
N VAL A 51 -7.52 4.72 21.99
CA VAL A 51 -7.57 5.50 20.74
C VAL A 51 -9.02 5.85 20.44
N SER A 52 -9.32 7.13 20.40
CA SER A 52 -10.66 7.61 20.12
C SER A 52 -11.04 7.36 18.64
N ARG A 53 -12.33 7.18 18.37
CA ARG A 53 -12.84 7.07 16.98
C ARG A 53 -12.44 8.26 16.11
N SER A 54 -12.32 9.45 16.69
CA SER A 54 -11.90 10.66 15.97
C SER A 54 -10.47 10.55 15.44
N VAL A 55 -9.55 9.94 16.22
CA VAL A 55 -8.17 9.70 15.78
C VAL A 55 -8.15 8.71 14.63
N VAL A 56 -8.90 7.61 14.74
CA VAL A 56 -9.03 6.60 13.67
C VAL A 56 -9.58 7.23 12.39
N THR A 57 -10.67 7.99 12.50
CA THR A 57 -11.27 8.69 11.34
C THR A 57 -10.31 9.69 10.73
N GLY A 58 -9.58 10.45 11.56
CA GLY A 58 -8.56 11.40 11.10
C GLY A 58 -7.43 10.70 10.34
N PHE A 59 -6.96 9.56 10.87
CA PHE A 59 -5.94 8.73 10.22
C PHE A 59 -6.40 8.21 8.85
N VAL A 60 -7.60 7.63 8.77
CA VAL A 60 -8.17 7.13 7.50
C VAL A 60 -8.35 8.24 6.48
N ASN A 61 -8.85 9.41 6.91
CA ASN A 61 -8.99 10.56 6.01
C ASN A 61 -7.63 11.08 5.51
N ALA A 62 -6.63 11.14 6.38
CA ALA A 62 -5.27 11.53 5.98
C ALA A 62 -4.69 10.55 4.94
N LEU A 63 -4.88 9.24 5.15
CA LEU A 63 -4.47 8.21 4.19
C LEU A 63 -5.19 8.37 2.85
N ALA A 64 -6.50 8.61 2.87
CA ALA A 64 -7.28 8.81 1.65
C ALA A 64 -6.75 10.01 0.84
N ILE A 65 -6.41 11.12 1.51
CA ILE A 65 -5.82 12.30 0.87
C ILE A 65 -4.44 11.97 0.31
N LEU A 66 -3.57 11.29 1.06
CA LEU A 66 -2.23 10.93 0.61
C LEU A 66 -2.27 9.98 -0.60
N ILE A 67 -3.14 8.97 -0.58
CA ILE A 67 -3.33 8.05 -1.70
C ILE A 67 -3.86 8.80 -2.91
N PHE A 68 -4.84 9.68 -2.73
CA PHE A 68 -5.36 10.51 -3.82
C PHE A 68 -4.28 11.39 -4.44
N MET A 69 -3.48 12.07 -3.60
CA MET A 69 -2.37 12.91 -4.08
C MET A 69 -1.31 12.09 -4.84
N ALA A 70 -1.05 10.86 -4.40
CA ALA A 70 -0.12 9.96 -5.07
C ALA A 70 -0.63 9.49 -6.45
N GLN A 71 -1.94 9.52 -6.68
CA GLN A 71 -2.53 9.18 -7.99
C GLN A 71 -2.58 10.36 -8.97
N LEU A 72 -2.46 11.60 -8.50
CA LEU A 72 -2.54 12.77 -9.39
C LEU A 72 -1.50 12.78 -10.51
N PRO A 73 -0.22 12.42 -10.28
CA PRO A 73 0.75 12.33 -11.36
C PRO A 73 0.36 11.34 -12.47
N GLU A 74 -0.34 10.25 -12.12
CA GLU A 74 -0.80 9.24 -13.08
C GLU A 74 -1.98 9.71 -13.94
N LEU A 75 -2.61 10.82 -13.57
CA LEU A 75 -3.69 11.48 -14.31
C LEU A 75 -3.23 12.74 -15.05
N THR A 76 -1.93 13.04 -15.05
CA THR A 76 -1.38 14.23 -15.73
C THR A 76 -0.67 13.82 -17.01
N ASN A 77 -0.88 14.59 -18.08
CA ASN A 77 -0.28 14.37 -19.42
C ASN A 77 -0.58 12.97 -19.99
N VAL A 78 -1.79 12.46 -19.76
CA VAL A 78 -2.26 11.17 -20.25
C VAL A 78 -3.32 11.36 -21.34
N THR A 79 -3.57 10.30 -22.08
CA THR A 79 -4.56 10.27 -23.16
C THR A 79 -5.99 10.34 -22.61
N TRP A 80 -6.94 10.74 -23.44
CA TRP A 80 -8.34 10.86 -23.03
C TRP A 80 -8.94 9.51 -22.61
N GLU A 81 -8.41 8.38 -23.12
CA GLU A 81 -8.79 7.03 -22.76
C GLU A 81 -8.60 6.76 -21.27
N VAL A 82 -7.51 7.27 -20.69
CA VAL A 82 -7.24 7.12 -19.23
C VAL A 82 -8.32 7.82 -18.41
N TYR A 83 -8.74 9.01 -18.83
CA TYR A 83 -9.84 9.72 -18.14
C TYR A 83 -11.17 8.99 -18.29
N ALA A 84 -11.45 8.47 -19.47
CA ALA A 84 -12.67 7.69 -19.74
C ALA A 84 -12.69 6.41 -18.89
N MET A 85 -11.57 5.68 -18.83
CA MET A 85 -11.40 4.49 -18.00
C MET A 85 -11.55 4.81 -16.51
N THR A 86 -10.94 5.89 -16.06
CA THR A 86 -11.07 6.35 -14.67
C THR A 86 -12.52 6.69 -14.31
N ALA A 87 -13.21 7.42 -15.17
CA ALA A 87 -14.62 7.76 -14.98
C ALA A 87 -15.51 6.52 -14.98
N ALA A 88 -15.29 5.58 -15.90
CA ALA A 88 -15.99 4.31 -15.95
C ALA A 88 -15.74 3.48 -14.68
N GLY A 89 -14.50 3.43 -14.20
CA GLY A 89 -14.11 2.76 -12.96
C GLY A 89 -14.83 3.32 -11.75
N LEU A 90 -14.85 4.63 -11.59
CA LEU A 90 -15.61 5.29 -10.53
C LEU A 90 -17.12 5.01 -10.66
N GLY A 91 -17.64 5.03 -11.89
CA GLY A 91 -19.04 4.68 -12.17
C GLY A 91 -19.38 3.27 -11.70
N ILE A 92 -18.52 2.30 -11.96
CA ILE A 92 -18.71 0.90 -11.51
C ILE A 92 -18.60 0.82 -9.98
N ILE A 93 -17.57 1.42 -9.39
CA ILE A 93 -17.32 1.36 -7.93
C ILE A 93 -18.50 1.93 -7.14
N TYR A 94 -19.07 3.06 -7.57
CA TYR A 94 -20.19 3.70 -6.86
C TYR A 94 -21.56 3.20 -7.32
N GLY A 95 -21.69 2.72 -8.56
CA GLY A 95 -22.95 2.22 -9.12
C GLY A 95 -23.26 0.79 -8.72
N LEU A 96 -22.28 -0.11 -8.80
CA LEU A 96 -22.47 -1.53 -8.58
C LEU A 96 -23.02 -1.89 -7.17
N PRO A 97 -22.60 -1.26 -6.07
CA PRO A 97 -23.15 -1.57 -4.75
C PRO A 97 -24.66 -1.27 -4.60
N ARG A 98 -25.23 -0.47 -5.52
CA ARG A 98 -26.69 -0.24 -5.56
C ARG A 98 -27.46 -1.41 -6.21
N LEU A 99 -26.76 -2.22 -7.02
CA LEU A 99 -27.34 -3.37 -7.72
C LEU A 99 -27.04 -4.68 -6.97
N THR A 100 -25.80 -4.85 -6.50
CA THR A 100 -25.39 -6.05 -5.77
C THR A 100 -24.25 -5.74 -4.81
N THR A 101 -24.28 -6.39 -3.65
CA THR A 101 -23.22 -6.37 -2.63
C THR A 101 -22.50 -7.71 -2.49
N ALA A 102 -22.85 -8.69 -3.35
CA ALA A 102 -22.31 -10.05 -3.28
C ALA A 102 -20.81 -10.10 -3.65
N VAL A 103 -20.35 -9.18 -4.51
CA VAL A 103 -18.96 -9.13 -4.95
C VAL A 103 -18.41 -7.73 -4.70
N PRO A 104 -17.16 -7.59 -4.21
CA PRO A 104 -16.52 -6.29 -4.03
C PRO A 104 -16.45 -5.50 -5.34
N SER A 105 -17.04 -4.32 -5.39
CA SER A 105 -17.06 -3.51 -6.61
C SER A 105 -15.67 -3.17 -7.16
N PRO A 106 -14.60 -2.94 -6.35
CA PRO A 106 -13.27 -2.72 -6.88
C PRO A 106 -12.73 -3.92 -7.69
N LEU A 107 -13.05 -5.15 -7.26
CA LEU A 107 -12.62 -6.36 -7.98
C LEU A 107 -13.26 -6.42 -9.37
N ILE A 108 -14.58 -6.20 -9.45
CA ILE A 108 -15.29 -6.17 -10.74
C ILE A 108 -14.75 -5.06 -11.63
N THR A 109 -14.48 -3.89 -11.05
CA THR A 109 -13.90 -2.75 -11.79
C THR A 109 -12.57 -3.12 -12.44
N ILE A 110 -11.65 -3.70 -11.66
CA ILE A 110 -10.35 -4.13 -12.19
C ILE A 110 -10.53 -5.12 -13.32
N VAL A 111 -11.32 -6.16 -13.13
CA VAL A 111 -11.54 -7.20 -14.17
C VAL A 111 -12.16 -6.60 -15.43
N VAL A 112 -13.24 -5.82 -15.31
CA VAL A 112 -13.94 -5.24 -16.45
C VAL A 112 -13.03 -4.27 -17.21
N LEU A 113 -12.36 -3.34 -16.51
CA LEU A 113 -11.52 -2.36 -17.17
C LEU A 113 -10.27 -3.00 -17.81
N THR A 114 -9.70 -4.02 -17.19
CA THR A 114 -8.59 -4.77 -17.78
C THR A 114 -9.03 -5.48 -19.06
N LEU A 115 -10.20 -6.13 -19.04
CA LEU A 115 -10.75 -6.78 -20.24
C LEU A 115 -11.05 -5.79 -21.36
N VAL A 116 -11.58 -4.61 -21.02
CA VAL A 116 -11.85 -3.53 -21.98
C VAL A 116 -10.54 -3.01 -22.57
N ALA A 117 -9.53 -2.78 -21.74
CA ALA A 117 -8.21 -2.31 -22.19
C ALA A 117 -7.56 -3.28 -23.17
N ILE A 118 -7.61 -4.59 -22.89
CA ILE A 118 -7.10 -5.64 -23.76
C ILE A 118 -7.92 -5.76 -25.04
N ALA A 119 -9.25 -5.74 -24.94
CA ALA A 119 -10.14 -5.95 -26.09
C ALA A 119 -10.10 -4.79 -27.10
N LEU A 120 -9.85 -3.57 -26.63
CA LEU A 120 -9.75 -2.38 -27.46
C LEU A 120 -8.31 -2.00 -27.81
N ASP A 121 -7.33 -2.79 -27.37
CA ASP A 121 -5.88 -2.57 -27.56
C ASP A 121 -5.48 -1.12 -27.20
N LEU A 122 -5.94 -0.68 -26.01
CA LEU A 122 -5.72 0.69 -25.57
C LEU A 122 -4.26 0.89 -25.17
N ASP A 123 -3.63 1.92 -25.72
CA ASP A 123 -2.27 2.34 -25.34
C ASP A 123 -2.32 3.14 -24.06
N ILE A 124 -2.54 2.45 -22.95
CA ILE A 124 -2.58 3.00 -21.60
C ILE A 124 -1.51 2.35 -20.74
N ARG A 125 -0.98 3.11 -19.78
CA ARG A 125 0.02 2.62 -18.85
C ARG A 125 -0.51 1.46 -18.03
N THR A 126 0.20 0.37 -18.04
CA THR A 126 -0.14 -0.85 -17.29
C THR A 126 0.79 -1.03 -16.09
N VAL A 127 0.45 -1.96 -15.20
CA VAL A 127 1.31 -2.30 -14.05
C VAL A 127 2.68 -2.81 -14.52
N GLY A 128 2.74 -3.50 -15.67
CA GLY A 128 3.99 -3.95 -16.26
C GLY A 128 4.93 -2.82 -16.68
N ASP A 129 4.38 -1.67 -17.08
CA ASP A 129 5.16 -0.49 -17.49
C ASP A 129 5.75 0.27 -16.29
N MET A 130 5.25 0.01 -15.09
CA MET A 130 5.73 0.63 -13.85
C MET A 130 6.93 -0.08 -13.23
N GLY A 131 7.26 -1.28 -13.69
CA GLY A 131 8.39 -2.07 -13.23
C GLY A 131 8.27 -3.54 -13.60
N GLU A 132 9.40 -4.21 -13.64
CA GLU A 132 9.43 -5.65 -13.90
C GLU A 132 8.77 -6.41 -12.75
N LEU A 133 7.75 -7.18 -13.08
CA LEU A 133 7.13 -8.09 -12.12
C LEU A 133 8.05 -9.30 -11.93
N PRO A 134 8.21 -9.81 -10.70
CA PRO A 134 9.03 -10.99 -10.46
C PRO A 134 8.47 -12.21 -11.19
N ASP A 135 9.29 -12.86 -12.03
CA ASP A 135 8.94 -14.09 -12.75
C ASP A 135 9.00 -15.35 -11.88
N SER A 136 9.44 -15.21 -10.63
CA SER A 136 9.64 -16.32 -9.71
C SER A 136 8.97 -16.05 -8.37
N LEU A 137 8.65 -17.14 -7.66
CA LEU A 137 8.18 -17.05 -6.28
C LEU A 137 9.24 -16.39 -5.37
N PRO A 138 8.81 -15.64 -4.35
CA PRO A 138 9.74 -15.03 -3.40
C PRO A 138 10.66 -16.08 -2.78
N GLN A 139 11.96 -15.83 -2.87
CA GLN A 139 12.97 -16.68 -2.24
C GLN A 139 13.32 -16.11 -0.87
N PHE A 140 13.59 -17.00 0.07
CA PHE A 140 14.09 -16.58 1.37
C PHE A 140 15.54 -16.10 1.22
N PHE A 141 15.80 -14.87 1.60
CA PHE A 141 17.15 -14.33 1.63
C PHE A 141 17.33 -13.42 2.86
N VAL A 142 18.56 -13.26 3.27
CA VAL A 142 18.93 -12.31 4.32
C VAL A 142 19.32 -11.00 3.64
N PRO A 143 18.78 -9.84 4.08
CA PRO A 143 19.13 -8.54 3.50
C PRO A 143 20.66 -8.29 3.57
N ASP A 144 21.24 -7.93 2.45
CA ASP A 144 22.66 -7.60 2.37
C ASP A 144 22.86 -6.11 2.67
N VAL A 145 22.78 -5.78 3.95
CA VAL A 145 23.07 -4.44 4.46
C VAL A 145 24.11 -4.52 5.56
N PRO A 146 25.05 -3.56 5.64
CA PRO A 146 26.05 -3.54 6.71
C PRO A 146 25.33 -3.36 8.06
N MET A 147 25.56 -4.30 8.99
CA MET A 147 24.99 -4.23 10.34
C MET A 147 25.74 -3.18 11.18
N THR A 148 25.58 -1.91 10.82
CA THR A 148 26.21 -0.78 11.51
C THR A 148 25.15 0.04 12.25
N TRP A 149 25.61 0.86 13.22
CA TRP A 149 24.74 1.80 13.90
C TRP A 149 24.09 2.80 12.94
N VAL A 150 24.80 3.16 11.86
CA VAL A 150 24.29 4.05 10.81
C VAL A 150 23.09 3.41 10.11
N THR A 151 23.20 2.14 9.71
CA THR A 151 22.08 1.41 9.09
C THR A 151 20.89 1.36 10.02
N PHE A 152 21.10 1.06 11.30
CA PHE A 152 20.03 1.03 12.28
C PHE A 152 19.34 2.39 12.41
N THR A 153 20.07 3.50 12.46
CA THR A 153 19.48 4.86 12.56
C THR A 153 18.70 5.24 11.31
N ILE A 154 19.05 4.71 10.14
CA ILE A 154 18.32 4.91 8.88
C ILE A 154 17.00 4.12 8.90
N ILE A 155 17.05 2.81 9.20
CA ILE A 155 15.87 1.94 9.07
C ILE A 155 14.89 2.05 10.25
N PHE A 156 15.37 2.41 11.44
CA PHE A 156 14.55 2.42 12.66
C PHE A 156 13.32 3.34 12.59
N PRO A 157 13.42 4.60 12.12
CA PRO A 157 12.25 5.48 11.99
C PRO A 157 11.16 4.89 11.07
N TYR A 158 11.58 4.33 9.94
CA TYR A 158 10.66 3.66 9.01
C TYR A 158 10.03 2.43 9.64
N SER A 159 10.84 1.58 10.28
CA SER A 159 10.35 0.36 10.94
C SER A 159 9.41 0.65 12.09
N ALA A 160 9.70 1.67 12.90
CA ALA A 160 8.83 2.09 13.99
C ALA A 160 7.50 2.65 13.46
N THR A 161 7.54 3.45 12.40
CA THR A 161 6.33 3.98 11.76
C THR A 161 5.50 2.85 11.15
N LEU A 162 6.13 1.92 10.43
CA LEU A 162 5.46 0.74 9.86
C LEU A 162 4.84 -0.15 10.93
N MET A 163 5.52 -0.33 12.07
CA MET A 163 4.98 -1.07 13.21
C MET A 163 3.71 -0.41 13.73
N VAL A 164 3.74 0.91 13.97
CA VAL A 164 2.58 1.65 14.50
C VAL A 164 1.42 1.63 13.49
N VAL A 165 1.69 1.93 12.22
CA VAL A 165 0.67 1.90 11.17
C VAL A 165 0.08 0.50 11.02
N GLY A 166 0.91 -0.54 11.00
CA GLY A 166 0.45 -1.92 10.90
C GLY A 166 -0.38 -2.37 12.11
N LEU A 167 -0.03 -1.93 13.32
CA LEU A 167 -0.86 -2.17 14.51
C LEU A 167 -2.20 -1.45 14.42
N LEU A 168 -2.21 -0.18 13.99
CA LEU A 168 -3.44 0.59 13.81
C LEU A 168 -4.37 -0.09 12.81
N GLU A 169 -3.86 -0.48 11.64
CA GLU A 169 -4.65 -1.13 10.59
C GLU A 169 -5.15 -2.53 10.97
N SER A 170 -4.35 -3.28 11.73
CA SER A 170 -4.72 -4.64 12.15
C SER A 170 -5.73 -4.66 13.29
N LEU A 171 -5.82 -3.58 14.07
CA LEU A 171 -6.68 -3.48 15.27
C LEU A 171 -7.94 -2.64 15.04
N MET A 172 -8.03 -1.96 13.89
CA MET A 172 -9.24 -1.27 13.44
C MET A 172 -10.22 -2.24 12.80
#